data_ee120d780b45dd8e914d1f1a21acf552
#
_entry.id   ee120d780b45dd8e914d1f1a21acf552
#
_cell.length_a   1.000
_cell.length_b   1.000
_cell.length_c   1.000
_cell.angle_alpha   90.00
_cell.angle_beta   90.00
_cell.angle_gamma   90.00
#
_symmetry.space_group_name_H-M   'P 1'
#
loop_
_entity.id
_entity.type
_entity.pdbx_description
1 polymer ?
#
loop_
_entity_poly.entity_id
_entity_poly.type
_entity_poly.pdbx_seq_one_letter_code
_entity_poly.pdbx_strand_id
1 'polypeptide(L)'
;MKALQFMSPNVMAVNDIATPKIADDEVLLASRSVGICHSDIELLEGRYIIPFNYPIIPGHEWSAEVMEVGSKVSKLKAGDRVVGECVIGQEHFGFSISGAMAQFFIAKADWLHKFPDSVSWTQGALVEPFSCGYYATLQADNL
;
A
#
# COMPACT_ATOMS: atom_id res chain seq x y z
N MET A 1 -4.59 -13.56 10.10
CA MET A 1 -4.80 -12.12 10.13
C MET A 1 -6.08 -11.73 9.37
N LYS A 2 -6.73 -10.61 9.74
CA LYS A 2 -7.88 -10.11 8.96
C LYS A 2 -7.41 -9.25 7.78
N ALA A 3 -8.09 -9.44 6.64
CA ALA A 3 -7.89 -8.64 5.43
C ALA A 3 -9.23 -8.37 4.75
N LEU A 4 -9.43 -7.15 4.25
CA LEU A 4 -10.49 -6.86 3.30
C LEU A 4 -10.07 -7.38 1.94
N GLN A 5 -10.90 -8.22 1.34
CA GLN A 5 -10.66 -8.74 -0.01
C GLN A 5 -11.84 -8.39 -0.92
N PHE A 6 -11.55 -7.93 -2.11
CA PHE A 6 -12.49 -7.91 -3.21
C PHE A 6 -12.43 -9.28 -3.88
N MET A 7 -13.56 -10.01 -3.81
CA MET A 7 -13.66 -11.42 -4.21
C MET A 7 -14.07 -11.60 -5.67
N SER A 8 -14.88 -10.68 -6.17
CA SER A 8 -15.36 -10.56 -7.54
C SER A 8 -16.01 -9.18 -7.71
N PRO A 9 -16.44 -8.77 -8.90
CA PRO A 9 -17.09 -7.46 -9.08
C PRO A 9 -18.26 -7.27 -8.10
N ASN A 10 -18.19 -6.15 -7.37
CA ASN A 10 -19.16 -5.74 -6.34
C ASN A 10 -19.31 -6.71 -5.14
N VAL A 11 -18.36 -7.62 -4.96
CA VAL A 11 -18.34 -8.55 -3.81
C VAL A 11 -17.08 -8.36 -3.01
N MET A 12 -17.22 -7.91 -1.77
CA MET A 12 -16.11 -7.77 -0.81
C MET A 12 -16.41 -8.50 0.49
N ALA A 13 -15.37 -8.97 1.16
CA ALA A 13 -15.47 -9.63 2.46
C ALA A 13 -14.22 -9.36 3.31
N VAL A 14 -14.40 -9.35 4.62
CA VAL A 14 -13.29 -9.41 5.57
C VAL A 14 -13.05 -10.87 5.92
N ASN A 15 -11.92 -11.39 5.48
CA ASN A 15 -11.54 -12.78 5.65
C ASN A 15 -10.37 -12.94 6.64
N ASP A 16 -10.32 -14.09 7.29
CA ASP A 16 -9.15 -14.54 8.02
C ASP A 16 -8.23 -15.31 7.08
N ILE A 17 -7.05 -14.75 6.83
CA ILE A 17 -6.04 -15.32 5.95
C ILE A 17 -4.70 -15.51 6.68
N ALA A 18 -3.80 -16.29 6.13
CA ALA A 18 -2.45 -16.44 6.68
C ALA A 18 -1.71 -15.08 6.65
N THR A 19 -0.92 -14.81 7.67
CA THR A 19 0.03 -13.69 7.63
C THR A 19 1.09 -14.00 6.56
N PRO A 20 1.39 -13.07 5.64
CA PRO A 20 2.37 -13.32 4.59
C PRO A 20 3.77 -13.51 5.18
N LYS A 21 4.59 -14.30 4.50
CA LYS A 21 6.00 -14.50 4.84
C LYS A 21 6.85 -13.63 3.93
N ILE A 22 7.82 -12.94 4.52
CA ILE A 22 8.73 -12.05 3.78
C ILE A 22 9.86 -12.82 3.09
N ALA A 23 10.28 -12.33 1.93
CA ALA A 23 11.52 -12.71 1.28
C ALA A 23 12.71 -11.87 1.82
N ASP A 24 13.93 -12.16 1.36
CA ASP A 24 15.14 -11.51 1.84
C ASP A 24 15.17 -9.98 1.68
N ASP A 25 14.51 -9.46 0.63
CA ASP A 25 14.43 -8.03 0.27
C ASP A 25 13.12 -7.36 0.67
N GLU A 26 12.25 -8.09 1.37
CA GLU A 26 10.92 -7.63 1.76
C GLU A 26 10.83 -7.26 3.24
N VAL A 27 9.74 -6.56 3.55
CA VAL A 27 9.42 -6.06 4.89
C VAL A 27 7.99 -6.44 5.23
N LEU A 28 7.75 -7.00 6.41
CA LEU A 28 6.43 -7.17 6.98
C LEU A 28 5.98 -5.87 7.64
N LEU A 29 4.83 -5.40 7.26
CA LEU A 29 4.25 -4.13 7.67
C LEU A 29 2.94 -4.36 8.43
N ALA A 30 2.73 -3.62 9.53
CA ALA A 30 1.44 -3.50 10.19
C ALA A 30 0.73 -2.24 9.70
N SER A 31 -0.45 -2.37 9.11
CA SER A 31 -1.25 -1.22 8.67
C SER A 31 -1.64 -0.36 9.87
N ARG A 32 -1.41 0.96 9.78
CA ARG A 32 -1.75 1.94 10.81
C ARG A 32 -2.84 2.91 10.35
N SER A 33 -2.80 3.33 9.11
CA SER A 33 -3.85 4.11 8.47
C SER A 33 -3.88 3.78 6.98
N VAL A 34 -5.10 3.63 6.43
CA VAL A 34 -5.30 3.37 4.99
C VAL A 34 -6.43 4.27 4.53
N GLY A 35 -6.20 5.03 3.46
CA GLY A 35 -7.19 5.81 2.75
C GLY A 35 -8.03 4.95 1.81
N ILE A 36 -9.16 5.49 1.39
CA ILE A 36 -10.03 4.92 0.37
C ILE A 36 -10.05 5.91 -0.80
N CYS A 37 -9.51 5.48 -1.93
CA CYS A 37 -9.50 6.24 -3.16
C CYS A 37 -10.69 5.87 -4.06
N HIS A 38 -11.07 6.76 -4.97
CA HIS A 38 -12.09 6.43 -5.97
C HIS A 38 -11.70 5.22 -6.85
N SER A 39 -10.42 5.04 -7.11
CA SER A 39 -9.89 3.90 -7.85
C SER A 39 -10.12 2.55 -7.16
N ASP A 40 -10.23 2.51 -5.81
CA ASP A 40 -10.65 1.28 -5.09
C ASP A 40 -12.10 0.91 -5.43
N ILE A 41 -12.95 1.92 -5.68
CA ILE A 41 -14.34 1.67 -6.12
C ILE A 41 -14.36 1.10 -7.53
N GLU A 42 -13.56 1.66 -8.45
CA GLU A 42 -13.44 1.13 -9.81
C GLU A 42 -12.88 -0.30 -9.83
N LEU A 43 -11.92 -0.58 -8.95
CA LEU A 43 -11.38 -1.93 -8.74
C LEU A 43 -12.48 -2.89 -8.24
N LEU A 44 -13.26 -2.48 -7.24
CA LEU A 44 -14.37 -3.27 -6.71
C LEU A 44 -15.42 -3.56 -7.79
N GLU A 45 -15.73 -2.58 -8.64
CA GLU A 45 -16.69 -2.73 -9.73
C GLU A 45 -16.15 -3.50 -10.94
N GLY A 46 -14.87 -3.84 -10.96
CA GLY A 46 -14.22 -4.54 -12.07
C GLY A 46 -13.95 -3.67 -13.30
N ARG A 47 -13.90 -2.35 -13.12
CA ARG A 47 -13.73 -1.34 -14.20
C ARG A 47 -12.35 -0.67 -14.21
N TYR A 48 -11.46 -1.05 -13.29
CA TYR A 48 -10.14 -0.44 -13.24
C TYR A 48 -9.33 -0.75 -14.50
N ILE A 49 -8.63 0.26 -15.02
CA ILE A 49 -7.99 0.19 -16.34
C ILE A 49 -6.72 -0.69 -16.39
N ILE A 50 -6.07 -0.88 -15.23
CA ILE A 50 -4.89 -1.75 -15.12
C ILE A 50 -5.36 -3.20 -14.94
N PRO A 51 -4.75 -4.18 -15.62
CA PRO A 51 -5.06 -5.59 -15.41
C PRO A 51 -4.85 -6.02 -13.96
N PHE A 52 -5.84 -6.70 -13.40
CA PHE A 52 -5.81 -7.25 -12.04
C PHE A 52 -6.57 -8.57 -11.97
N ASN A 53 -6.46 -9.28 -10.86
CA ASN A 53 -7.16 -10.54 -10.62
C ASN A 53 -7.84 -10.52 -9.26
N TYR A 54 -9.05 -11.08 -9.17
CA TYR A 54 -9.69 -11.39 -7.90
C TYR A 54 -9.26 -12.78 -7.41
N PRO A 55 -9.22 -13.03 -6.09
CA PRO A 55 -9.39 -12.03 -5.03
C PRO A 55 -8.17 -11.13 -4.87
N ILE A 56 -8.40 -9.86 -4.50
CA ILE A 56 -7.32 -8.90 -4.23
C ILE A 56 -7.57 -8.15 -2.93
N ILE A 57 -6.51 -7.78 -2.23
CA ILE A 57 -6.55 -6.86 -1.08
C ILE A 57 -6.29 -5.46 -1.64
N PRO A 58 -7.25 -4.51 -1.54
CA PRO A 58 -7.06 -3.14 -2.01
C PRO A 58 -6.26 -2.28 -1.02
N GLY A 59 -6.15 -0.98 -1.32
CA GLY A 59 -5.56 0.03 -0.45
C GLY A 59 -4.12 0.38 -0.80
N HIS A 60 -3.93 1.53 -1.43
CA HIS A 60 -2.66 2.06 -1.89
C HIS A 60 -2.26 3.37 -1.20
N GLU A 61 -3.18 4.04 -0.50
CA GLU A 61 -2.95 5.25 0.29
C GLU A 61 -2.75 4.87 1.75
N TRP A 62 -1.53 4.61 2.19
CA TRP A 62 -1.32 4.02 3.51
C TRP A 62 -0.09 4.54 4.25
N SER A 63 -0.12 4.35 5.57
CA SER A 63 1.04 4.41 6.46
C SER A 63 1.09 3.17 7.33
N ALA A 64 2.29 2.69 7.60
CA ALA A 64 2.51 1.44 8.30
C ALA A 64 3.72 1.47 9.22
N GLU A 65 3.76 0.54 10.16
CA GLU A 65 4.91 0.27 11.01
C GLU A 65 5.61 -1.01 10.55
N VAL A 66 6.94 -0.96 10.48
CA VAL A 66 7.77 -2.11 10.17
C VAL A 66 7.73 -3.09 11.34
N MET A 67 7.34 -4.34 11.09
CA MET A 67 7.30 -5.42 12.08
C MET A 67 8.50 -6.35 11.96
N GLU A 68 8.89 -6.69 10.74
CA GLU A 68 9.99 -7.60 10.45
C GLU A 68 10.64 -7.20 9.14
N VAL A 69 11.94 -7.42 8.99
CA VAL A 69 12.72 -7.13 7.78
C VAL A 69 13.45 -8.37 7.30
N GLY A 70 13.52 -8.53 5.98
CA GLY A 70 14.27 -9.59 5.34
C GLY A 70 15.78 -9.45 5.52
N SER A 71 16.51 -10.54 5.32
CA SER A 71 17.94 -10.65 5.63
C SER A 71 18.84 -9.69 4.85
N LYS A 72 18.38 -9.18 3.68
CA LYS A 72 19.09 -8.22 2.83
C LYS A 72 18.68 -6.76 3.07
N VAL A 73 17.72 -6.52 3.96
CA VAL A 73 17.21 -5.16 4.25
C VAL A 73 18.12 -4.51 5.31
N SER A 74 18.78 -3.40 4.96
CA SER A 74 19.67 -2.66 5.86
C SER A 74 19.19 -1.26 6.21
N LYS A 75 18.28 -0.68 5.42
CA LYS A 75 17.81 0.71 5.58
C LYS A 75 16.67 0.86 6.59
N LEU A 76 15.99 -0.27 6.90
CA LEU A 76 14.78 -0.33 7.74
C LEU A 76 15.01 -1.30 8.91
N LYS A 77 14.25 -1.08 9.98
CA LYS A 77 14.19 -1.96 11.16
C LYS A 77 12.79 -1.97 11.76
N ALA A 78 12.50 -2.97 12.59
CA ALA A 78 11.25 -3.02 13.35
C ALA A 78 11.03 -1.74 14.15
N GLY A 79 9.79 -1.23 14.12
CA GLY A 79 9.37 0.04 14.71
C GLY A 79 9.53 1.25 13.80
N ASP A 80 10.19 1.16 12.65
CA ASP A 80 10.25 2.27 11.69
C ASP A 80 8.85 2.57 11.14
N ARG A 81 8.57 3.85 10.96
CA ARG A 81 7.33 4.37 10.40
C ARG A 81 7.53 4.65 8.91
N VAL A 82 6.69 4.05 8.07
CA VAL A 82 6.89 4.10 6.62
C VAL A 82 5.61 4.37 5.86
N VAL A 83 5.78 4.98 4.69
CA VAL A 83 4.83 5.05 3.57
C VAL A 83 5.49 4.36 2.38
N GLY A 84 4.72 4.04 1.34
CA GLY A 84 5.26 3.38 0.15
C GLY A 84 4.73 3.96 -1.14
N GLU A 85 5.42 3.61 -2.21
CA GLU A 85 5.04 3.96 -3.56
C GLU A 85 3.85 3.11 -4.03
N CYS A 86 2.92 3.73 -4.76
CA CYS A 86 1.79 3.02 -5.36
C CYS A 86 2.17 2.38 -6.70
N VAL A 87 2.89 3.11 -7.55
CA VAL A 87 3.29 2.65 -8.90
C VAL A 87 4.77 2.31 -8.89
N ILE A 88 5.10 1.03 -9.08
CA ILE A 88 6.46 0.51 -9.01
C ILE A 88 6.75 -0.28 -10.29
N GLY A 89 7.33 0.40 -11.28
CA GLY A 89 7.54 -0.19 -12.59
C GLY A 89 6.21 -0.56 -13.26
N GLN A 90 5.93 -1.85 -13.39
CA GLN A 90 4.66 -2.37 -13.91
C GLN A 90 3.69 -2.83 -12.83
N GLU A 91 4.10 -2.81 -11.57
CA GLU A 91 3.28 -3.19 -10.44
C GLU A 91 2.53 -1.99 -9.86
N HIS A 92 1.29 -2.23 -9.46
CA HIS A 92 0.41 -1.24 -8.85
C HIS A 92 -0.07 -1.78 -7.50
N PHE A 93 0.42 -1.17 -6.42
CA PHE A 93 0.11 -1.59 -5.05
C PHE A 93 -1.37 -1.41 -4.74
N GLY A 94 -2.01 -2.45 -4.26
CA GLY A 94 -3.46 -2.47 -4.02
C GLY A 94 -4.31 -2.76 -5.26
N PHE A 95 -3.69 -3.02 -6.44
CA PHE A 95 -4.37 -3.29 -7.70
C PHE A 95 -3.83 -4.55 -8.40
N SER A 96 -2.61 -4.53 -8.97
CA SER A 96 -2.00 -5.72 -9.56
C SER A 96 -1.36 -6.62 -8.51
N ILE A 97 -0.90 -6.02 -7.41
CA ILE A 97 -0.42 -6.71 -6.20
C ILE A 97 -1.25 -6.31 -4.99
N SER A 98 -1.28 -7.16 -3.96
CA SER A 98 -2.06 -6.92 -2.73
C SER A 98 -1.65 -5.63 -2.02
N GLY A 99 -2.63 -4.89 -1.53
CA GLY A 99 -2.49 -3.62 -0.85
C GLY A 99 -2.55 -3.72 0.68
N ALA A 100 -2.78 -2.58 1.32
CA ALA A 100 -2.65 -2.39 2.76
C ALA A 100 -3.96 -2.51 3.56
N MET A 101 -5.11 -2.83 2.95
CA MET A 101 -6.37 -3.05 3.69
C MET A 101 -6.39 -4.42 4.38
N ALA A 102 -5.34 -4.70 5.14
CA ALA A 102 -5.14 -5.90 5.96
C ALA A 102 -4.42 -5.53 7.26
N GLN A 103 -4.47 -6.40 8.26
CA GLN A 103 -3.71 -6.17 9.50
C GLN A 103 -2.20 -6.13 9.24
N PHE A 104 -1.73 -7.02 8.35
CA PHE A 104 -0.34 -7.08 7.90
C PHE A 104 -0.29 -7.23 6.38
N PHE A 105 0.77 -6.70 5.78
CA PHE A 105 1.06 -6.82 4.37
C PHE A 105 2.57 -6.77 4.13
N ILE A 106 3.02 -7.05 2.94
CA ILE A 106 4.44 -7.01 2.58
C ILE A 106 4.70 -5.98 1.49
N ALA A 107 5.88 -5.39 1.53
CA ALA A 107 6.41 -4.57 0.46
C ALA A 107 7.93 -4.77 0.35
N LYS A 108 8.51 -4.51 -0.82
CA LYS A 108 9.96 -4.47 -0.96
C LYS A 108 10.52 -3.25 -0.23
N ALA A 109 11.66 -3.43 0.41
CA ALA A 109 12.28 -2.37 1.21
C ALA A 109 12.61 -1.10 0.40
N ASP A 110 12.92 -1.24 -0.88
CA ASP A 110 13.24 -0.11 -1.77
C ASP A 110 12.01 0.73 -2.18
N TRP A 111 10.80 0.24 -1.94
CA TRP A 111 9.54 0.96 -2.18
C TRP A 111 9.11 1.82 -0.98
N LEU A 112 9.86 1.76 0.12
CA LEU A 112 9.46 2.30 1.42
C LEU A 112 10.25 3.55 1.78
N HIS A 113 9.56 4.55 2.29
CA HIS A 113 10.10 5.81 2.74
C HIS A 113 9.75 6.05 4.21
N LYS A 114 10.77 6.34 5.04
CA LYS A 114 10.52 6.69 6.45
C LYS A 114 9.94 8.09 6.57
N PHE A 115 9.06 8.24 7.55
CA PHE A 115 8.58 9.56 7.96
C PHE A 115 8.76 9.77 9.47
N PRO A 116 8.92 11.03 9.93
CA PRO A 116 9.24 11.34 11.33
C PRO A 116 8.05 11.12 12.27
N ASP A 117 8.34 10.95 13.56
CA ASP A 117 7.34 10.75 14.62
C ASP A 117 6.38 11.94 14.79
N SER A 118 6.79 13.14 14.38
CA SER A 118 5.95 14.34 14.39
C SER A 118 4.78 14.29 13.40
N VAL A 119 4.83 13.41 12.40
CA VAL A 119 3.76 13.18 11.43
C VAL A 119 2.88 12.03 11.93
N SER A 120 1.58 12.24 12.10
CA SER A 120 0.65 11.18 12.52
C SER A 120 0.50 10.10 11.44
N TRP A 121 -0.02 8.93 11.83
CA TRP A 121 -0.30 7.85 10.88
C TRP A 121 -1.28 8.29 9.78
N THR A 122 -2.32 9.03 10.13
CA THR A 122 -3.28 9.57 9.15
C THR A 122 -2.62 10.54 8.18
N GLN A 123 -1.75 11.42 8.67
CA GLN A 123 -0.98 12.32 7.80
C GLN A 123 -0.01 11.55 6.90
N GLY A 124 0.61 10.46 7.42
CA GLY A 124 1.44 9.56 6.62
C GLY A 124 0.65 8.93 5.46
N ALA A 125 -0.57 8.47 5.70
CA ALA A 125 -1.42 7.90 4.64
C ALA A 125 -1.80 8.93 3.55
N LEU A 126 -1.77 10.23 3.85
CA LEU A 126 -2.04 11.29 2.86
C LEU A 126 -0.83 11.62 1.96
N VAL A 127 0.33 11.02 2.18
CA VAL A 127 1.52 11.29 1.35
C VAL A 127 1.29 10.86 -0.09
N GLU A 128 0.68 9.71 -0.31
CA GLU A 128 0.40 9.21 -1.66
C GLU A 128 -0.52 10.15 -2.43
N PRO A 129 -1.77 10.45 -2.00
CA PRO A 129 -2.65 11.35 -2.76
C PRO A 129 -2.10 12.78 -2.85
N PHE A 130 -1.34 13.26 -1.85
CA PHE A 130 -0.66 14.54 -1.93
C PHE A 130 0.40 14.54 -3.04
N SER A 131 1.15 13.45 -3.21
CA SER A 131 2.19 13.34 -4.25
C SER A 131 1.61 13.47 -5.66
N CYS A 132 0.40 12.95 -5.89
CA CYS A 132 -0.31 13.10 -7.16
C CYS A 132 -0.62 14.58 -7.47
N GLY A 133 -1.17 15.32 -6.49
CA GLY A 133 -1.44 16.74 -6.63
C GLY A 133 -0.16 17.57 -6.80
N TYR A 134 0.87 17.28 -6.02
CA TYR A 134 2.17 17.95 -6.12
C TYR A 134 2.83 17.72 -7.49
N TYR A 135 2.81 16.48 -7.99
CA TYR A 135 3.33 16.18 -9.32
C TYR A 135 2.59 16.95 -10.43
N ALA A 136 1.26 17.07 -10.31
CA ALA A 136 0.46 17.85 -11.27
C ALA A 136 0.89 19.32 -11.30
N THR A 137 1.21 19.94 -10.15
CA THR A 137 1.71 21.32 -10.12
C THR A 137 3.07 21.48 -10.78
N LEU A 138 3.99 20.52 -10.58
CA LEU A 138 5.29 20.53 -11.26
C LEU A 138 5.18 20.40 -12.78
N GLN A 139 4.16 19.70 -13.27
CA GLN A 139 3.91 19.63 -14.72
C GLN A 139 3.32 20.93 -15.27
N ALA A 140 2.47 21.61 -14.50
CA ALA A 140 1.85 22.87 -14.90
C ALA A 140 2.88 24.02 -15.08
N ASP A 141 3.94 24.02 -14.27
CA ASP A 141 5.02 25.03 -14.39
C ASP A 141 5.87 24.89 -15.68
N ASN A 142 5.68 23.79 -16.44
CA ASN A 142 6.36 23.51 -17.70
C ASN A 142 5.46 23.77 -18.94
N LEU A 143 4.26 24.33 -18.75
CA LEU A 143 3.33 24.73 -19.81
C LEU A 143 3.41 26.23 -20.07
#